data_4112c34813a2ba1356f2a7bb1b7dda8e
#
_entry.id   4112c34813a2ba1356f2a7bb1b7dda8e
#
_cell.length_a   1.000
_cell.length_b   1.000
_cell.length_c   1.000
_cell.angle_alpha   90.00
_cell.angle_beta   90.00
_cell.angle_gamma   90.00
#
_symmetry.space_group_name_H-M   'P 1'
#
loop_
_entity.id
_entity.type
_entity.pdbx_description
1 polymer ?
#
loop_
_entity_poly.entity_id
_entity_poly.type
_entity_poly.pdbx_seq_one_letter_code
_entity_poly.pdbx_strand_id
1 'polypeptide(L)'
;MKTWGMIPTVAVACLAGCTPSYRVHVNTFADPNRPVPGGASVYVVQDPNAGNPIFGRQIASKINELLQGYGYSPVDTADRANYLLTFEAGFNSSQVVDYTPIYRPFGGFYGGFGGRFHHGGFGYATYVPYVDTVFVHWLRMRLYAKDGTALNRANVVWFGEATTGAGSPELRQAVDYLLIGCMEHFPTDTHKWAAVTLKRDDPRIQGIAEAVPEEPARR
;
A
#
# COMPACT_ATOMS: atom_id res chain seq x y z
N MET A 1 20.42 26.79 -57.70
CA MET A 1 19.89 25.48 -57.34
C MET A 1 19.98 25.36 -55.83
N LYS A 2 18.85 25.46 -55.11
CA LYS A 2 18.80 25.34 -53.63
C LYS A 2 18.20 23.97 -53.31
N THR A 3 19.02 23.08 -52.76
CA THR A 3 18.57 21.75 -52.27
C THR A 3 18.01 21.91 -50.88
N TRP A 4 16.69 21.69 -50.70
CA TRP A 4 16.01 21.62 -49.42
C TRP A 4 16.25 20.21 -48.85
N GLY A 5 16.98 20.14 -47.71
CA GLY A 5 17.13 18.92 -46.94
C GLY A 5 15.85 18.65 -46.14
N MET A 6 15.21 17.53 -46.42
CA MET A 6 14.12 16.96 -45.61
C MET A 6 14.72 16.39 -44.33
N ILE A 7 14.34 16.98 -43.18
CA ILE A 7 14.64 16.42 -41.86
C ILE A 7 13.53 15.39 -41.54
N PRO A 8 13.88 14.11 -41.30
CA PRO A 8 12.87 13.12 -40.87
C PRO A 8 12.46 13.40 -39.45
N THR A 9 11.18 13.71 -39.24
CA THR A 9 10.57 13.81 -37.92
C THR A 9 10.43 12.39 -37.34
N VAL A 10 11.31 12.04 -36.42
CA VAL A 10 11.17 10.80 -35.64
C VAL A 10 10.03 10.96 -34.64
N ALA A 11 8.93 10.30 -34.91
CA ALA A 11 7.81 10.20 -33.97
C ALA A 11 8.22 9.24 -32.83
N VAL A 12 8.56 9.81 -31.67
CA VAL A 12 8.76 9.04 -30.44
C VAL A 12 7.37 8.63 -29.94
N ALA A 13 7.00 7.38 -30.21
CA ALA A 13 5.81 6.76 -29.62
C ALA A 13 6.08 6.56 -28.13
N CYS A 14 5.50 7.41 -27.29
CA CYS A 14 5.47 7.21 -25.84
C CYS A 14 4.66 5.94 -25.54
N LEU A 15 5.35 4.85 -25.23
CA LEU A 15 4.77 3.66 -24.63
C LEU A 15 4.35 4.04 -23.20
N ALA A 16 3.14 4.53 -23.06
CA ALA A 16 2.48 4.70 -21.76
C ALA A 16 2.22 3.29 -21.18
N GLY A 17 3.23 2.67 -20.60
CA GLY A 17 3.09 1.45 -19.84
C GLY A 17 2.15 1.70 -18.67
N CYS A 18 1.17 0.83 -18.45
CA CYS A 18 0.32 0.88 -17.28
C CYS A 18 1.18 0.71 -16.03
N THR A 19 1.46 1.79 -15.32
CA THR A 19 2.15 1.73 -14.02
C THR A 19 1.21 1.08 -13.02
N PRO A 20 1.62 -0.02 -12.34
CA PRO A 20 0.78 -0.66 -11.34
C PRO A 20 0.47 0.34 -10.23
N SER A 21 -0.81 0.39 -9.82
CA SER A 21 -1.28 1.24 -8.72
C SER A 21 -1.75 0.38 -7.56
N TYR A 22 -1.48 0.84 -6.34
CA TYR A 22 -1.98 0.26 -5.11
C TYR A 22 -3.17 1.08 -4.61
N ARG A 23 -4.26 0.40 -4.29
CA ARG A 23 -5.43 1.00 -3.65
C ARG A 23 -5.38 0.69 -2.17
N VAL A 24 -5.15 1.72 -1.38
CA VAL A 24 -5.11 1.65 0.09
C VAL A 24 -6.44 2.12 0.63
N HIS A 25 -7.07 1.32 1.47
CA HIS A 25 -8.26 1.70 2.22
C HIS A 25 -7.83 2.17 3.61
N VAL A 26 -8.25 3.36 3.97
CA VAL A 26 -7.84 4.04 5.21
C VAL A 26 -9.06 4.39 6.04
N ASN A 27 -8.96 4.18 7.35
CA ASN A 27 -9.94 4.63 8.31
C ASN A 27 -9.22 5.23 9.51
N THR A 28 -9.52 6.49 9.83
CA THR A 28 -8.87 7.20 10.93
C THR A 28 -9.91 7.79 11.87
N PHE A 29 -9.54 7.87 13.14
CA PHE A 29 -10.35 8.42 14.22
C PHE A 29 -9.51 9.42 15.00
N ALA A 30 -10.04 10.61 15.26
CA ALA A 30 -9.40 11.64 16.06
C ALA A 30 -10.29 12.03 17.22
N ASP A 31 -9.68 12.30 18.39
CA ASP A 31 -10.42 12.84 19.54
C ASP A 31 -10.72 14.33 19.31
N PRO A 32 -11.99 14.72 19.12
CA PRO A 32 -12.33 16.11 18.83
C PRO A 32 -12.03 17.07 20.01
N ASN A 33 -11.93 16.51 21.23
CA ASN A 33 -11.65 17.29 22.44
C ASN A 33 -10.14 17.50 22.67
N ARG A 34 -9.30 16.74 21.99
CA ARG A 34 -7.83 16.80 22.12
C ARG A 34 -7.15 16.85 20.77
N PRO A 35 -7.34 17.95 20.00
CA PRO A 35 -6.71 18.10 18.70
C PRO A 35 -5.19 18.12 18.83
N VAL A 36 -4.50 17.47 17.88
CA VAL A 36 -3.04 17.46 17.84
C VAL A 36 -2.56 18.73 17.14
N PRO A 37 -1.82 19.63 17.83
CA PRO A 37 -1.34 20.87 17.23
C PRO A 37 -0.26 20.59 16.21
N GLY A 38 -0.19 21.43 15.15
CA GLY A 38 0.91 21.41 14.21
C GLY A 38 2.25 21.69 14.90
N GLY A 39 3.32 21.07 14.44
CA GLY A 39 4.66 21.21 15.04
C GLY A 39 4.86 20.43 16.34
N ALA A 40 3.87 19.67 16.81
CA ALA A 40 4.01 18.87 18.02
C ALA A 40 5.18 17.90 17.92
N SER A 41 5.87 17.69 19.07
CA SER A 41 6.96 16.72 19.18
C SER A 41 6.39 15.30 19.35
N VAL A 42 6.84 14.38 18.49
CA VAL A 42 6.36 12.98 18.45
C VAL A 42 7.54 12.03 18.59
N TYR A 43 7.43 11.08 19.51
CA TYR A 43 8.35 9.96 19.63
C TYR A 43 7.72 8.69 19.08
N VAL A 44 8.38 8.05 18.11
CA VAL A 44 7.92 6.77 17.54
C VAL A 44 8.40 5.63 18.42
N VAL A 45 7.46 4.99 19.09
CA VAL A 45 7.73 3.87 20.00
C VAL A 45 7.88 2.60 19.18
N GLN A 46 9.03 1.95 19.33
CA GLN A 46 9.28 0.65 18.74
C GLN A 46 8.91 -0.45 19.75
N ASP A 47 8.21 -1.47 19.29
CA ASP A 47 7.94 -2.64 20.13
C ASP A 47 9.23 -3.50 20.23
N PRO A 48 9.81 -3.64 21.43
CA PRO A 48 11.02 -4.45 21.64
C PRO A 48 10.76 -5.95 21.39
N ASN A 49 9.49 -6.38 21.44
CA ASN A 49 9.07 -7.76 21.24
C ASN A 49 8.57 -8.03 19.81
N ALA A 50 8.72 -7.05 18.90
CA ALA A 50 8.35 -7.24 17.51
C ALA A 50 9.07 -8.46 16.91
N GLY A 51 8.34 -9.29 16.17
CA GLY A 51 8.89 -10.51 15.55
C GLY A 51 10.05 -10.23 14.58
N ASN A 52 10.15 -9.01 14.03
CA ASN A 52 11.28 -8.53 13.24
C ASN A 52 11.66 -7.11 13.67
N PRO A 53 12.60 -6.97 14.63
CA PRO A 53 13.00 -5.66 15.15
C PRO A 53 13.77 -4.80 14.13
N ILE A 54 14.42 -5.42 13.13
CA ILE A 54 15.13 -4.69 12.07
C ILE A 54 14.08 -4.00 11.16
N PHE A 55 13.08 -4.74 10.74
CA PHE A 55 11.99 -4.19 9.94
C PHE A 55 11.19 -3.14 10.72
N GLY A 56 10.96 -3.35 12.02
CA GLY A 56 10.35 -2.36 12.89
C GLY A 56 11.11 -1.02 12.91
N ARG A 57 12.45 -1.05 13.00
CA ARG A 57 13.29 0.16 12.92
C ARG A 57 13.18 0.86 11.57
N GLN A 58 13.14 0.10 10.47
CA GLN A 58 12.96 0.67 9.13
C GLN A 58 11.61 1.39 9.01
N ILE A 59 10.52 0.80 9.51
CA ILE A 59 9.20 1.43 9.54
C ILE A 59 9.24 2.70 10.40
N ALA A 60 9.85 2.66 11.58
CA ALA A 60 9.95 3.81 12.47
C ALA A 60 10.72 4.98 11.81
N SER A 61 11.81 4.69 11.10
CA SER A 61 12.55 5.71 10.33
C SER A 61 11.67 6.37 9.27
N LYS A 62 10.91 5.59 8.51
CA LYS A 62 9.98 6.09 7.50
C LYS A 62 8.84 6.94 8.11
N ILE A 63 8.33 6.53 9.27
CA ILE A 63 7.32 7.31 10.01
C ILE A 63 7.91 8.66 10.43
N ASN A 64 9.14 8.69 10.94
CA ASN A 64 9.80 9.94 11.34
C ASN A 64 9.95 10.91 10.16
N GLU A 65 10.32 10.41 9.00
CA GLU A 65 10.43 11.23 7.79
C GLU A 65 9.07 11.77 7.35
N LEU A 66 8.04 10.92 7.33
CA LEU A 66 6.69 11.37 7.02
C LEU A 66 6.19 12.42 8.01
N LEU A 67 6.42 12.24 9.32
CA LEU A 67 6.06 13.22 10.35
C LEU A 67 6.72 14.58 10.06
N GLN A 68 8.02 14.61 9.71
CA GLN A 68 8.70 15.84 9.31
C GLN A 68 8.06 16.48 8.07
N GLY A 69 7.76 15.68 7.06
CA GLY A 69 7.09 16.14 5.84
C GLY A 69 5.71 16.75 6.10
N TYR A 70 5.00 16.27 7.11
CA TYR A 70 3.71 16.81 7.55
C TYR A 70 3.83 17.92 8.59
N GLY A 71 5.06 18.41 8.90
CA GLY A 71 5.30 19.55 9.79
C GLY A 71 5.28 19.22 11.28
N TYR A 72 5.46 17.95 11.66
CA TYR A 72 5.67 17.52 13.04
C TYR A 72 7.16 17.41 13.35
N SER A 73 7.51 17.34 14.63
CA SER A 73 8.88 17.29 15.11
C SER A 73 9.21 15.93 15.72
N PRO A 74 9.72 14.94 14.95
CA PRO A 74 10.18 13.68 15.52
C PRO A 74 11.30 13.92 16.53
N VAL A 75 11.28 13.18 17.64
CA VAL A 75 12.30 13.26 18.70
C VAL A 75 12.83 11.87 19.02
N ASP A 76 14.08 11.82 19.48
CA ASP A 76 14.81 10.56 19.73
C ASP A 76 14.47 9.92 21.06
N THR A 77 13.84 10.63 21.98
CA THR A 77 13.52 10.17 23.32
C THR A 77 12.09 10.50 23.71
N ALA A 78 11.45 9.55 24.42
CA ALA A 78 10.09 9.75 24.89
C ALA A 78 9.94 10.96 25.84
N ASP A 79 11.00 11.30 26.59
CA ASP A 79 10.93 12.41 27.56
C ASP A 79 10.74 13.77 26.90
N ARG A 80 11.24 13.93 25.68
CA ARG A 80 11.16 15.19 24.89
C ARG A 80 9.89 15.28 24.04
N ALA A 81 9.10 14.23 23.99
CA ALA A 81 7.90 14.17 23.18
C ALA A 81 6.68 14.73 23.90
N ASN A 82 5.79 15.38 23.17
CA ASN A 82 4.42 15.68 23.60
C ASN A 82 3.48 14.48 23.32
N TYR A 83 3.81 13.69 22.32
CA TYR A 83 3.02 12.54 21.87
C TYR A 83 3.89 11.30 21.66
N LEU A 84 3.31 10.14 21.91
CA LEU A 84 3.92 8.84 21.64
C LEU A 84 3.14 8.17 20.52
N LEU A 85 3.82 7.75 19.44
CA LEU A 85 3.21 7.07 18.30
C LEU A 85 3.65 5.62 18.28
N THR A 86 2.71 4.71 18.37
CA THR A 86 2.94 3.27 18.20
C THR A 86 2.43 2.82 16.84
N PHE A 87 3.00 1.75 16.30
CA PHE A 87 2.56 1.15 15.06
C PHE A 87 2.62 -0.37 15.13
N GLU A 88 1.75 -1.01 14.38
CA GLU A 88 1.71 -2.44 14.15
C GLU A 88 1.45 -2.68 12.67
N ALA A 89 2.16 -3.61 12.04
CA ALA A 89 1.95 -3.95 10.65
C ALA A 89 2.00 -5.47 10.46
N GLY A 90 1.20 -5.97 9.54
CA GLY A 90 1.13 -7.40 9.27
C GLY A 90 0.33 -7.73 8.02
N PHE A 91 0.04 -9.01 7.84
CA PHE A 91 -0.87 -9.47 6.81
C PHE A 91 -1.78 -10.58 7.34
N ASN A 92 -2.95 -10.68 6.73
CA ASN A 92 -3.86 -11.79 6.88
C ASN A 92 -3.97 -12.51 5.53
N SER A 93 -4.12 -13.83 5.53
CA SER A 93 -4.41 -14.61 4.34
C SER A 93 -5.78 -15.24 4.45
N SER A 94 -6.51 -15.27 3.33
CA SER A 94 -7.76 -16.00 3.20
C SER A 94 -7.76 -16.78 1.90
N GLN A 95 -8.35 -17.98 1.93
CA GLN A 95 -8.57 -18.76 0.72
C GLN A 95 -9.92 -18.36 0.12
N VAL A 96 -9.91 -18.04 -1.16
CA VAL A 96 -11.10 -17.72 -1.94
C VAL A 96 -11.24 -18.79 -3.01
N VAL A 97 -12.44 -19.38 -3.11
CA VAL A 97 -12.76 -20.28 -4.21
C VAL A 97 -13.24 -19.44 -5.38
N ASP A 98 -12.50 -19.45 -6.47
CA ASP A 98 -12.87 -18.80 -7.72
C ASP A 98 -13.12 -19.87 -8.80
N TYR A 99 -13.71 -19.50 -9.93
CA TYR A 99 -14.12 -20.42 -10.98
C TYR A 99 -13.54 -20.00 -12.33
N THR A 100 -12.68 -20.87 -12.89
CA THR A 100 -12.15 -20.65 -14.24
C THR A 100 -13.05 -21.31 -15.27
N PRO A 101 -13.56 -20.57 -16.27
CA PRO A 101 -14.30 -21.16 -17.38
C PRO A 101 -13.36 -21.94 -18.29
N ILE A 102 -13.59 -23.25 -18.43
CA ILE A 102 -12.93 -24.07 -19.44
C ILE A 102 -13.89 -24.24 -20.60
N TYR A 103 -13.52 -23.67 -21.75
CA TYR A 103 -14.25 -23.83 -22.99
C TYR A 103 -13.83 -25.13 -23.65
N ARG A 104 -14.75 -26.09 -23.72
CA ARG A 104 -14.56 -27.32 -24.51
C ARG A 104 -15.25 -27.12 -25.86
N PRO A 105 -14.48 -26.98 -26.96
CA PRO A 105 -15.09 -27.05 -28.28
C PRO A 105 -15.67 -28.46 -28.46
N PHE A 106 -16.93 -28.56 -28.79
CA PHE A 106 -17.52 -29.84 -29.21
C PHE A 106 -16.85 -30.23 -30.52
N GLY A 107 -16.10 -31.31 -30.50
CA GLY A 107 -15.45 -31.86 -31.70
C GLY A 107 -16.50 -32.10 -32.79
N GLY A 108 -16.39 -31.34 -33.87
CA GLY A 108 -17.22 -31.51 -35.02
C GLY A 108 -17.03 -32.90 -35.58
N PHE A 109 -18.13 -33.63 -35.70
CA PHE A 109 -18.18 -34.88 -36.47
C PHE A 109 -17.66 -34.58 -37.91
N TYR A 110 -16.58 -35.23 -38.32
CA TYR A 110 -16.17 -35.33 -39.69
C TYR A 110 -17.19 -36.18 -40.45
N GLY A 111 -18.21 -35.55 -41.00
CA GLY A 111 -19.14 -36.14 -41.96
C GLY A 111 -19.03 -35.31 -43.24
N GLY A 112 -18.41 -35.89 -44.28
CA GLY A 112 -18.23 -35.22 -45.55
C GLY A 112 -19.54 -34.97 -46.32
N PHE A 113 -19.39 -34.18 -47.35
CA PHE A 113 -20.21 -33.77 -48.49
C PHE A 113 -20.79 -32.34 -48.39
N GLY A 114 -20.14 -31.48 -49.15
CA GLY A 114 -20.60 -30.36 -49.93
C GLY A 114 -21.76 -29.51 -49.36
N GLY A 115 -21.46 -28.47 -48.64
CA GLY A 115 -22.43 -27.42 -48.31
C GLY A 115 -21.81 -26.31 -47.53
N ARG A 116 -21.94 -25.06 -47.99
CA ARG A 116 -21.59 -23.84 -47.27
C ARG A 116 -22.47 -23.73 -46.02
N PHE A 117 -21.98 -24.22 -44.88
CA PHE A 117 -22.63 -23.96 -43.59
C PHE A 117 -21.73 -23.05 -42.77
N HIS A 118 -22.30 -21.92 -42.32
CA HIS A 118 -21.73 -21.06 -41.28
C HIS A 118 -21.46 -21.91 -40.03
N HIS A 119 -20.22 -22.06 -39.64
CA HIS A 119 -19.81 -22.75 -38.40
C HIS A 119 -20.20 -21.90 -37.19
N GLY A 120 -21.40 -22.05 -36.71
CA GLY A 120 -21.77 -21.73 -35.36
C GLY A 120 -21.31 -22.87 -34.44
N GLY A 121 -20.07 -22.87 -33.99
CA GLY A 121 -19.59 -23.83 -33.03
C GLY A 121 -20.26 -23.55 -31.67
N PHE A 122 -21.18 -24.43 -31.25
CA PHE A 122 -21.69 -24.40 -29.87
C PHE A 122 -20.64 -25.05 -28.97
N GLY A 123 -19.88 -24.20 -28.22
CA GLY A 123 -19.06 -24.64 -27.13
C GLY A 123 -19.81 -24.47 -25.81
N TYR A 124 -19.65 -25.39 -24.87
CA TYR A 124 -20.12 -25.20 -23.51
C TYR A 124 -18.93 -24.84 -22.61
N ALA A 125 -19.15 -23.91 -21.68
CA ALA A 125 -18.19 -23.57 -20.66
C ALA A 125 -18.46 -24.43 -19.41
N THR A 126 -17.44 -25.15 -18.97
CA THR A 126 -17.46 -25.83 -17.67
C THR A 126 -16.65 -24.99 -16.72
N TYR A 127 -17.21 -24.62 -15.58
CA TYR A 127 -16.52 -23.88 -14.54
C TYR A 127 -15.82 -24.85 -13.60
N VAL A 128 -14.49 -24.74 -13.52
CA VAL A 128 -13.70 -25.53 -12.59
C VAL A 128 -13.31 -24.66 -11.41
N PRO A 129 -13.68 -25.06 -10.18
CA PRO A 129 -13.26 -24.33 -8.99
C PRO A 129 -11.74 -24.45 -8.81
N TYR A 130 -11.10 -23.34 -8.49
CA TYR A 130 -9.72 -23.30 -8.00
C TYR A 130 -9.66 -22.47 -6.73
N VAL A 131 -8.70 -22.80 -5.87
CA VAL A 131 -8.47 -22.07 -4.62
C VAL A 131 -7.35 -21.09 -4.84
N ASP A 132 -7.65 -19.81 -4.66
CA ASP A 132 -6.65 -18.75 -4.64
C ASP A 132 -6.41 -18.25 -3.21
N THR A 133 -5.18 -17.85 -2.90
CA THR A 133 -4.86 -17.28 -1.61
C THR A 133 -4.71 -15.77 -1.76
N VAL A 134 -5.64 -15.04 -1.17
CA VAL A 134 -5.63 -13.58 -1.14
C VAL A 134 -4.97 -13.12 0.16
N PHE A 135 -4.00 -12.22 0.04
CA PHE A 135 -3.33 -11.57 1.16
C PHE A 135 -3.89 -10.16 1.34
N VAL A 136 -4.16 -9.78 2.59
CA VAL A 136 -4.53 -8.42 2.97
C VAL A 136 -3.47 -7.91 3.92
N HIS A 137 -2.68 -6.95 3.46
CA HIS A 137 -1.72 -6.24 4.29
C HIS A 137 -2.42 -5.16 5.09
N TRP A 138 -1.99 -4.95 6.32
CA TRP A 138 -2.56 -3.94 7.20
C TRP A 138 -1.47 -3.23 8.01
N LEU A 139 -1.77 -1.96 8.33
CA LEU A 139 -1.00 -1.11 9.22
C LEU A 139 -1.97 -0.46 10.19
N ARG A 140 -1.62 -0.44 11.48
CA ARG A 140 -2.33 0.30 12.53
C ARG A 140 -1.38 1.23 13.24
N MET A 141 -1.80 2.44 13.44
CA MET A 141 -1.03 3.47 14.14
C MET A 141 -1.88 4.07 15.26
N ARG A 142 -1.26 4.35 16.40
CA ARG A 142 -1.93 5.00 17.54
C ARG A 142 -1.06 6.13 18.06
N LEU A 143 -1.65 7.31 18.18
CA LEU A 143 -1.02 8.46 18.79
C LEU A 143 -1.59 8.67 20.19
N TYR A 144 -0.72 8.73 21.18
CA TYR A 144 -1.06 8.94 22.57
C TYR A 144 -0.59 10.32 23.00
N ALA A 145 -1.45 11.10 23.66
CA ALA A 145 -1.02 12.27 24.42
C ALA A 145 -0.20 11.79 25.62
N LYS A 146 0.93 12.46 25.86
CA LYS A 146 1.82 12.09 26.96
C LYS A 146 1.31 12.65 28.29
N ASP A 147 0.50 11.88 29.00
CA ASP A 147 0.11 12.12 30.39
C ASP A 147 0.86 11.14 31.29
N GLY A 148 2.12 11.44 31.61
CA GLY A 148 2.98 10.52 32.36
C GLY A 148 3.80 9.58 31.46
N THR A 149 4.21 8.42 32.01
CA THR A 149 5.17 7.51 31.34
C THR A 149 4.51 6.28 30.70
N ALA A 150 3.24 6.03 30.94
CA ALA A 150 2.56 4.80 30.51
C ALA A 150 1.70 5.03 29.26
N LEU A 151 1.79 4.10 28.29
CA LEU A 151 0.86 4.00 27.17
C LEU A 151 -0.53 3.55 27.71
N ASN A 152 -1.42 4.49 27.93
CA ASN A 152 -2.77 4.23 28.39
C ASN A 152 -3.76 4.40 27.22
N ARG A 153 -4.65 3.42 27.03
CA ARG A 153 -5.69 3.48 26.00
C ARG A 153 -6.60 4.72 26.13
N ALA A 154 -6.78 5.25 27.34
CA ALA A 154 -7.54 6.48 27.57
C ALA A 154 -6.85 7.72 26.98
N ASN A 155 -5.55 7.65 26.71
CA ASN A 155 -4.75 8.76 26.19
C ASN A 155 -4.57 8.72 24.68
N VAL A 156 -5.22 7.79 23.99
CA VAL A 156 -5.23 7.77 22.52
C VAL A 156 -5.98 9.00 22.01
N VAL A 157 -5.31 9.84 21.26
CA VAL A 157 -5.87 11.04 20.64
C VAL A 157 -6.11 10.86 19.15
N TRP A 158 -5.43 9.89 18.54
CA TRP A 158 -5.65 9.53 17.15
C TRP A 158 -5.34 8.05 16.92
N PHE A 159 -6.13 7.43 16.06
CA PHE A 159 -5.96 6.06 15.59
C PHE A 159 -6.12 6.03 14.08
N GLY A 160 -5.20 5.37 13.38
CA GLY A 160 -5.27 5.15 11.94
C GLY A 160 -5.09 3.67 11.61
N GLU A 161 -5.91 3.20 10.69
CA GLU A 161 -5.82 1.86 10.10
C GLU A 161 -5.80 1.98 8.59
N ALA A 162 -4.83 1.31 7.96
CA ALA A 162 -4.72 1.23 6.51
C ALA A 162 -4.64 -0.23 6.07
N THR A 163 -5.32 -0.58 4.97
CA THR A 163 -5.32 -1.93 4.41
C THR A 163 -5.18 -1.91 2.90
N THR A 164 -4.51 -2.91 2.34
CA THR A 164 -4.44 -3.11 0.89
C THR A 164 -4.41 -4.60 0.54
N GLY A 165 -5.10 -4.98 -0.54
CA GLY A 165 -5.01 -6.33 -1.09
C GLY A 165 -3.71 -6.53 -1.84
N ALA A 166 -3.13 -7.72 -1.75
CA ALA A 166 -1.93 -8.10 -2.47
C ALA A 166 -1.98 -9.56 -2.94
N GLY A 167 -1.27 -9.85 -4.02
CA GLY A 167 -1.08 -11.23 -4.51
C GLY A 167 0.09 -11.96 -3.82
N SER A 168 0.75 -11.34 -2.84
CA SER A 168 1.94 -11.87 -2.16
C SER A 168 1.89 -11.54 -0.67
N PRO A 169 2.42 -12.40 0.21
CA PRO A 169 2.56 -12.11 1.65
C PRO A 169 3.66 -11.07 1.97
N GLU A 170 4.35 -10.55 0.97
CA GLU A 170 5.51 -9.67 1.15
C GLU A 170 5.09 -8.27 1.64
N LEU A 171 5.03 -8.11 2.97
CA LEU A 171 4.65 -6.86 3.63
C LEU A 171 5.57 -5.69 3.29
N ARG A 172 6.88 -5.97 3.05
CA ARG A 172 7.88 -4.94 2.75
C ARG A 172 7.52 -4.12 1.50
N GLN A 173 6.87 -4.74 0.51
CA GLN A 173 6.43 -4.06 -0.71
C GLN A 173 5.20 -3.19 -0.49
N ALA A 174 4.37 -3.52 0.49
CA ALA A 174 3.10 -2.85 0.74
C ALA A 174 3.18 -1.76 1.81
N VAL A 175 4.15 -1.86 2.75
CA VAL A 175 4.19 -1.00 3.94
C VAL A 175 4.32 0.49 3.60
N ASP A 176 5.05 0.84 2.56
CA ASP A 176 5.24 2.25 2.15
C ASP A 176 3.93 2.87 1.66
N TYR A 177 3.14 2.11 0.91
CA TYR A 177 1.81 2.54 0.48
C TYR A 177 0.84 2.68 1.66
N LEU A 178 0.89 1.74 2.62
CA LEU A 178 0.08 1.78 3.83
C LEU A 178 0.42 2.99 4.70
N LEU A 179 1.72 3.28 4.87
CA LEU A 179 2.20 4.44 5.62
C LEU A 179 1.73 5.74 5.00
N ILE A 180 1.96 5.96 3.70
CA ILE A 180 1.54 7.18 3.01
C ILE A 180 0.02 7.32 3.07
N GLY A 181 -0.72 6.25 2.76
CA GLY A 181 -2.18 6.30 2.81
C GLY A 181 -2.70 6.68 4.20
N CYS A 182 -2.14 6.12 5.26
CA CYS A 182 -2.53 6.42 6.63
C CYS A 182 -2.16 7.85 7.04
N MET A 183 -0.95 8.29 6.71
CA MET A 183 -0.43 9.61 7.05
C MET A 183 -1.09 10.75 6.28
N GLU A 184 -1.67 10.47 5.10
CA GLU A 184 -2.44 11.47 4.33
C GLU A 184 -3.64 12.02 5.14
N HIS A 185 -4.15 11.23 6.08
CA HIS A 185 -5.25 11.60 6.97
C HIS A 185 -4.82 11.88 8.40
N PHE A 186 -3.51 11.93 8.68
CA PHE A 186 -2.98 12.25 10.01
C PHE A 186 -3.01 13.76 10.27
N PRO A 187 -3.45 14.23 11.43
CA PRO A 187 -4.08 13.54 12.56
C PRO A 187 -5.62 13.73 12.56
N THR A 188 -6.26 13.68 11.42
CA THR A 188 -7.70 13.95 11.25
C THR A 188 -8.55 12.67 11.27
N ASP A 189 -9.87 12.85 11.37
CA ASP A 189 -10.85 11.79 11.27
C ASP A 189 -11.38 11.69 9.84
N THR A 190 -11.40 10.50 9.26
CA THR A 190 -12.00 10.26 7.94
C THR A 190 -13.51 10.07 7.99
N HIS A 191 -14.11 9.88 9.18
CA HIS A 191 -15.53 9.58 9.42
C HIS A 191 -16.06 8.32 8.72
N LYS A 192 -15.35 7.80 7.72
CA LYS A 192 -15.66 6.60 6.94
C LYS A 192 -14.39 6.08 6.27
N TRP A 193 -14.44 4.86 5.78
CA TRP A 193 -13.37 4.32 4.96
C TRP A 193 -13.13 5.20 3.72
N ALA A 194 -11.92 5.71 3.61
CA ALA A 194 -11.42 6.43 2.45
C ALA A 194 -10.57 5.49 1.59
N ALA A 195 -10.44 5.80 0.30
CA ALA A 195 -9.57 5.05 -0.60
C ALA A 195 -8.53 5.99 -1.21
N VAL A 196 -7.26 5.70 -0.98
CA VAL A 196 -6.12 6.40 -1.55
C VAL A 196 -5.51 5.52 -2.63
N THR A 197 -5.35 6.06 -3.84
CA THR A 197 -4.72 5.32 -4.94
C THR A 197 -3.31 5.88 -5.15
N LEU A 198 -2.32 5.02 -4.95
CA LEU A 198 -0.90 5.35 -5.06
C LEU A 198 -0.28 4.60 -6.23
N LYS A 199 0.43 5.30 -7.09
CA LYS A 199 1.20 4.69 -8.17
C LYS A 199 2.55 4.24 -7.65
N ARG A 200 3.16 3.26 -8.32
CA ARG A 200 4.50 2.77 -7.97
C ARG A 200 5.59 3.85 -8.10
N ASP A 201 5.40 4.78 -9.02
CA ASP A 201 6.27 5.92 -9.29
C ASP A 201 5.88 7.20 -8.54
N ASP A 202 5.01 7.10 -7.52
CA ASP A 202 4.65 8.24 -6.67
C ASP A 202 5.92 8.78 -5.96
N PRO A 203 6.25 10.07 -6.08
CA PRO A 203 7.45 10.64 -5.49
C PRO A 203 7.51 10.48 -3.97
N ARG A 204 6.38 10.38 -3.29
CA ARG A 204 6.32 10.14 -1.85
C ARG A 204 6.83 8.75 -1.49
N ILE A 205 6.55 7.74 -2.34
CA ILE A 205 7.08 6.37 -2.16
C ILE A 205 8.60 6.37 -2.32
N GLN A 206 9.12 7.08 -3.32
CA GLN A 206 10.56 7.16 -3.57
C GLN A 206 11.28 7.88 -2.42
N GLY A 207 10.73 8.99 -1.92
CA GLY A 207 11.30 9.75 -0.80
C GLY A 207 11.51 8.88 0.43
N ILE A 208 10.48 8.17 0.90
CA ILE A 208 10.58 7.33 2.11
C ILE A 208 11.37 6.02 1.89
N ALA A 209 11.55 5.56 0.65
CA ALA A 209 12.38 4.39 0.35
C ALA A 209 13.88 4.71 0.53
N GLU A 210 14.30 5.92 0.19
CA GLU A 210 15.69 6.40 0.31
C GLU A 210 16.09 6.71 1.75
N ALA A 211 15.12 6.97 2.64
CA ALA A 211 15.36 7.32 4.04
C ALA A 211 15.88 6.16 4.90
N VAL A 212 15.86 4.94 4.40
CA VAL A 212 16.46 3.80 5.11
C VAL A 212 17.96 3.78 4.82
N PRO A 213 18.85 4.08 5.80
CA PRO A 213 20.28 3.98 5.60
C PRO A 213 20.60 2.55 5.15
N GLU A 214 21.23 2.41 4.00
CA GLU A 214 21.82 1.12 3.61
C GLU A 214 22.81 0.72 4.70
N GLU A 215 22.50 -0.35 5.45
CA GLU A 215 23.42 -0.87 6.46
C GLU A 215 24.72 -1.21 5.72
N PRO A 216 25.88 -0.63 6.11
CA PRO A 216 27.13 -0.87 5.38
C PRO A 216 27.37 -2.37 5.34
N ALA A 217 27.52 -2.89 4.11
CA ALA A 217 27.78 -4.31 3.88
C ALA A 217 28.95 -4.74 4.79
N ARG A 218 28.69 -5.59 5.77
CA ARG A 218 29.72 -6.18 6.60
C ARG A 218 30.69 -6.95 5.69
N ARG A 219 31.88 -6.40 5.55
CA ARG A 219 33.02 -7.07 4.91
C ARG A 219 33.57 -8.16 5.80
#